data_6910b0e407d839426752da9c9d5445d6
#
_entry.id   6910b0e407d839426752da9c9d5445d6
#
_cell.length_a   1.000
_cell.length_b   1.000
_cell.length_c   1.000
_cell.angle_alpha   90.00
_cell.angle_beta   90.00
_cell.angle_gamma   90.00
#
_symmetry.space_group_name_H-M   'P 1'
#
loop_
_entity.id
_entity.type
_entity.pdbx_description
1 polymer ?
#
loop_
_entity_poly.entity_id
_entity_poly.type
_entity_poly.pdbx_seq_one_letter_code
_entity_poly.pdbx_strand_id
1 'polypeptide(L)'
;MLLTSWNVNGVRANINKGTFFAFLDQYSPDILGLQEVKARQEQLEPAHVQKLHNLGYEIIWNAAVRPGYSGTAILSKIHPKNTNF
;
A
#
# COMPACT_ATOMS: atom_id res chain seq x y z
N MET A 1 -1.41 -2.98 18.47
CA MET A 1 -1.36 -3.08 16.99
C MET A 1 -2.23 -1.98 16.39
N LEU A 2 -1.71 -1.23 15.44
CA LEU A 2 -2.46 -0.19 14.76
C LEU A 2 -2.95 -0.70 13.40
N LEU A 3 -4.26 -0.80 13.24
CA LEU A 3 -4.92 -1.12 11.97
C LEU A 3 -5.49 0.17 11.41
N THR A 4 -5.15 0.47 10.17
CA THR A 4 -5.60 1.71 9.52
C THR A 4 -6.20 1.38 8.15
N SER A 5 -7.22 2.13 7.78
CA SER A 5 -7.84 2.06 6.46
C SER A 5 -7.82 3.46 5.85
N TRP A 6 -7.44 3.54 4.57
CA TRP A 6 -7.28 4.82 3.90
C TRP A 6 -7.72 4.72 2.44
N ASN A 7 -8.72 5.50 2.08
CA ASN A 7 -9.09 5.69 0.68
C ASN A 7 -8.11 6.70 0.07
N VAL A 8 -7.13 6.20 -0.69
CA VAL A 8 -6.06 7.06 -1.19
C VAL A 8 -6.42 7.83 -2.45
N ASN A 9 -7.51 7.45 -3.11
CA ASN A 9 -7.95 8.11 -4.35
C ASN A 9 -6.78 8.30 -5.33
N GLY A 10 -6.08 7.20 -5.64
CA GLY A 10 -4.91 7.20 -6.49
C GLY A 10 -3.61 7.23 -5.68
N VAL A 11 -2.99 6.05 -5.51
CA VAL A 11 -1.80 5.94 -4.67
C VAL A 11 -0.60 6.65 -5.28
N ARG A 12 -0.46 6.63 -6.62
CA ARG A 12 0.68 7.28 -7.28
C ARG A 12 0.69 8.78 -7.07
N ALA A 13 -0.48 9.42 -7.11
CA ALA A 13 -0.58 10.86 -6.88
C ALA A 13 -0.14 11.20 -5.45
N ASN A 14 -0.53 10.39 -4.47
CA ASN A 14 -0.13 10.61 -3.07
C ASN A 14 1.36 10.37 -2.85
N ILE A 15 1.93 9.37 -3.53
CA ILE A 15 3.37 9.14 -3.47
C ILE A 15 4.13 10.34 -4.04
N ASN A 16 3.70 10.84 -5.19
CA ASN A 16 4.37 11.97 -5.85
C ASN A 16 4.26 13.27 -5.06
N LYS A 17 3.16 13.45 -4.32
CA LYS A 17 2.99 14.60 -3.42
C LYS A 17 3.79 14.47 -2.12
N GLY A 18 4.30 13.27 -1.83
CA GLY A 18 4.96 12.99 -0.56
C GLY A 18 4.03 12.70 0.59
N THR A 19 2.72 12.77 0.40
CA THR A 19 1.74 12.56 1.46
C THR A 19 1.68 11.10 1.91
N PHE A 20 1.90 10.16 0.98
CA PHE A 20 1.81 8.74 1.29
C PHE A 20 2.87 8.31 2.31
N PHE A 21 4.13 8.62 2.04
CA PHE A 21 5.23 8.25 2.94
C PHE A 21 5.21 9.09 4.22
N ALA A 22 4.75 10.35 4.15
CA ALA A 22 4.56 11.16 5.34
C ALA A 22 3.55 10.54 6.28
N PHE A 23 2.46 9.98 5.75
CA PHE A 23 1.46 9.26 6.52
C PHE A 23 2.07 8.04 7.21
N LEU A 24 2.87 7.25 6.48
CA LEU A 24 3.52 6.07 7.05
C LEU A 24 4.50 6.45 8.15
N ASP A 25 5.25 7.55 7.97
CA ASP A 25 6.17 8.04 9.00
C ASP A 25 5.44 8.49 10.25
N GLN A 26 4.32 9.18 10.08
CA GLN A 26 3.59 9.76 11.21
C GLN A 26 2.87 8.70 12.02
N TYR A 27 2.19 7.76 11.36
CA TYR A 27 1.32 6.81 12.05
C TYR A 27 1.92 5.42 12.18
N SER A 28 2.86 5.07 11.32
CA SER A 28 3.55 3.76 11.33
C SER A 28 2.59 2.59 11.58
N PRO A 29 1.50 2.45 10.79
CA PRO A 29 0.53 1.40 11.03
C PRO A 29 1.17 0.03 10.85
N ASP A 30 0.68 -0.95 11.61
CA ASP A 30 1.12 -2.34 11.45
C ASP A 30 0.46 -2.97 10.23
N ILE A 31 -0.80 -2.65 10.00
CA ILE A 31 -1.54 -3.07 8.82
C ILE A 31 -2.29 -1.85 8.28
N LEU A 32 -2.09 -1.57 6.99
CA LEU A 32 -2.75 -0.47 6.30
C LEU A 32 -3.52 -1.01 5.11
N GLY A 33 -4.84 -0.88 5.14
CA GLY A 33 -5.70 -1.18 4.00
C GLY A 33 -5.90 0.06 3.15
N LEU A 34 -5.62 -0.07 1.86
CA LEU A 34 -5.78 1.02 0.89
C LEU A 34 -6.94 0.73 -0.03
N GLN A 35 -7.81 1.70 -0.23
CA GLN A 35 -8.90 1.64 -1.20
C GLN A 35 -8.63 2.64 -2.32
N GLU A 36 -9.19 2.35 -3.50
CA GLU A 36 -9.06 3.21 -4.69
C GLU A 36 -7.60 3.52 -5.02
N VAL A 37 -6.77 2.48 -5.06
CA VAL A 37 -5.35 2.66 -5.39
C VAL A 37 -5.15 3.10 -6.85
N LYS A 38 -6.07 2.77 -7.75
CA LYS A 38 -6.12 3.21 -9.16
C LYS A 38 -4.83 2.93 -9.91
N ALA A 39 -4.16 1.83 -9.57
CA ALA A 39 -2.91 1.43 -10.19
C ALA A 39 -2.69 -0.05 -9.97
N ARG A 40 -1.86 -0.65 -10.81
CA ARG A 40 -1.31 -1.98 -10.57
C ARG A 40 0.00 -1.84 -9.82
N GLN A 41 0.40 -2.88 -9.10
CA GLN A 41 1.64 -2.84 -8.33
C GLN A 41 2.86 -2.55 -9.24
N GLU A 42 2.90 -3.14 -10.42
CA GLU A 42 4.00 -2.95 -11.35
C GLU A 42 4.08 -1.53 -11.93
N GLN A 43 3.06 -0.71 -11.73
CA GLN A 43 3.08 0.70 -12.11
C GLN A 43 3.76 1.58 -11.07
N LEU A 44 4.06 1.05 -9.88
CA LEU A 44 4.84 1.75 -8.89
C LEU A 44 6.31 1.72 -9.27
N GLU A 45 7.02 2.82 -8.99
CA GLU A 45 8.45 2.85 -9.21
C GLU A 45 9.15 1.84 -8.29
N PRO A 46 10.15 1.10 -8.79
CA PRO A 46 10.87 0.13 -7.97
C PRO A 46 11.46 0.72 -6.69
N ALA A 47 11.90 1.99 -6.74
CA ALA A 47 12.42 2.68 -5.57
C ALA A 47 11.38 2.82 -4.47
N HIS A 48 10.12 3.09 -4.85
CA HIS A 48 9.03 3.21 -3.87
C HIS A 48 8.66 1.87 -3.27
N VAL A 49 8.63 0.81 -4.08
CA VAL A 49 8.37 -0.55 -3.60
C VAL A 49 9.47 -0.96 -2.62
N GLN A 50 10.73 -0.70 -2.97
CA GLN A 50 11.85 -1.02 -2.08
C GLN A 50 11.77 -0.25 -0.76
N LYS A 51 11.36 1.01 -0.81
CA LYS A 51 11.19 1.80 0.40
C LYS A 51 10.14 1.20 1.33
N LEU A 52 9.03 0.70 0.78
CA LEU A 52 8.01 0.02 1.57
C LEU A 52 8.56 -1.25 2.22
N HIS A 53 9.32 -2.05 1.48
CA HIS A 53 9.96 -3.24 2.05
C HIS A 53 10.97 -2.88 3.13
N ASN A 54 11.73 -1.80 2.95
CA ASN A 54 12.69 -1.34 3.94
C ASN A 54 12.00 -0.88 5.23
N LEU A 55 10.77 -0.36 5.13
CA LEU A 55 9.96 0.01 6.28
C LEU A 55 9.31 -1.20 6.96
N GLY A 56 9.49 -2.40 6.41
CA GLY A 56 9.00 -3.63 6.99
C GLY A 56 7.67 -4.12 6.43
N TYR A 57 7.15 -3.49 5.39
CA TYR A 57 5.85 -3.86 4.84
C TYR A 57 5.95 -4.95 3.78
N GLU A 58 5.10 -5.96 3.91
CA GLU A 58 4.71 -6.82 2.79
C GLU A 58 3.55 -6.16 2.06
N ILE A 59 3.53 -6.33 0.74
CA ILE A 59 2.53 -5.71 -0.12
C ILE A 59 1.64 -6.80 -0.69
N ILE A 60 0.34 -6.69 -0.44
CA ILE A 60 -0.67 -7.55 -1.04
C ILE A 60 -1.54 -6.65 -1.92
N TRP A 61 -1.43 -6.82 -3.23
CA TRP A 61 -2.08 -5.93 -4.18
C TRP A 61 -3.20 -6.66 -4.90
N ASN A 62 -4.38 -6.06 -4.92
CA ASN A 62 -5.53 -6.58 -5.64
C ASN A 62 -6.01 -5.51 -6.61
N ALA A 63 -5.41 -5.51 -7.80
CA ALA A 63 -5.78 -4.54 -8.83
C ALA A 63 -7.18 -4.81 -9.36
N ALA A 64 -7.91 -3.75 -9.70
CA ALA A 64 -9.18 -3.89 -10.36
C ALA A 64 -9.01 -4.55 -11.74
N VAL A 65 -10.03 -5.31 -12.15
CA VAL A 65 -10.02 -6.00 -13.44
C VAL A 65 -9.93 -5.01 -14.60
N ARG A 66 -10.52 -3.82 -14.43
CA ARG A 66 -10.51 -2.77 -15.46
C ARG A 66 -9.45 -1.73 -15.13
N PRO A 67 -8.56 -1.38 -16.08
CA PRO A 67 -7.59 -0.31 -15.86
C PRO A 67 -8.27 1.02 -15.50
N GLY A 68 -7.69 1.75 -14.55
CA GLY A 68 -8.21 3.05 -14.13
C GLY A 68 -9.34 3.00 -13.10
N TYR A 69 -9.86 1.81 -12.79
CA TYR A 69 -10.85 1.65 -11.74
C TYR A 69 -10.19 1.45 -10.38
N SER A 70 -11.02 1.52 -9.34
CA SER A 70 -10.56 1.29 -7.98
C SER A 70 -9.98 -0.11 -7.84
N GLY A 71 -8.98 -0.24 -7.02
CA GLY A 71 -8.42 -1.51 -6.57
C GLY A 71 -8.06 -1.34 -5.12
N THR A 72 -7.64 -2.43 -4.48
CA THR A 72 -7.26 -2.40 -3.08
C THR A 72 -5.85 -2.92 -2.91
N ALA A 73 -5.20 -2.50 -1.82
CA ALA A 73 -3.91 -3.03 -1.42
C ALA A 73 -3.85 -3.11 0.09
N ILE A 74 -3.07 -4.06 0.59
CA ILE A 74 -2.80 -4.18 2.01
C ILE A 74 -1.29 -4.12 2.19
N LEU A 75 -0.85 -3.23 3.07
CA LEU A 75 0.53 -3.15 3.53
C LEU A 75 0.58 -3.70 4.95
N SER A 76 1.40 -4.70 5.19
CA SER A 76 1.45 -5.35 6.51
C SER A 76 2.90 -5.52 6.97
N LYS A 77 3.16 -5.09 8.20
CA LYS A 77 4.41 -5.41 8.91
C LYS A 77 4.36 -6.78 9.56
N ILE A 78 3.17 -7.37 9.61
CA ILE A 78 2.98 -8.68 10.20
C ILE A 78 3.20 -9.71 9.10
N HIS A 79 4.17 -10.60 9.30
CA HIS A 79 4.52 -11.64 8.35
C HIS A 79 4.00 -12.97 8.89
N PRO A 80 2.83 -13.45 8.46
CA PRO A 80 2.33 -14.73 8.95
C PRO A 80 3.24 -15.85 8.48
N LYS A 81 3.60 -16.73 9.41
CA LYS A 81 4.46 -17.88 9.10
C LYS A 81 3.77 -18.92 8.23
N ASN A 82 2.44 -18.95 8.28
CA ASN A 82 1.61 -19.85 7.49
C ASN A 82 0.59 -19.00 6.76
N THR A 83 0.72 -18.95 5.45
CA THR A 83 -0.20 -18.21 4.60
C THR A 83 -1.26 -19.15 4.02
N ASN A 84 -1.86 -19.94 4.86
CA ASN A 84 -3.00 -20.75 4.46
C ASN A 84 -4.25 -19.89 4.56
N PHE A 85 -4.51 -19.20 3.51
CA PHE A 85 -5.76 -18.46 3.37
C PHE A 85 -6.75 -19.31 2.62
#